data_34256fcb88b0236903b9c611527ad2a7
#
_entry.id   34256fcb88b0236903b9c611527ad2a7
#
_cell.length_a   1.000
_cell.length_b   1.000
_cell.length_c   1.000
_cell.angle_alpha   90.00
_cell.angle_beta   90.00
_cell.angle_gamma   90.00
#
_symmetry.space_group_name_H-M   'P 1'
#
loop_
_entity.id
_entity.type
_entity.pdbx_description
1 polymer ?
#
loop_
_entity_poly.entity_id
_entity_poly.type
_entity_poly.pdbx_seq_one_letter_code
_entity_poly.pdbx_strand_id
1 'polypeptide(L)'
;MPSLRHTNQVIGAYVTAAARIHLYLYLDQLGENAMYCKTDSVICIQPKGAGSPLIETGDKLGDMTSELRPSEKISEFTCGGPKNDAHRMVHTVTGASRTVCKVRGITLNYRASKLLNFDVIRDMILKGDESPVINVHTQDKIKRKRKGEGNHLNCHRTGR
;
A
#
# COMPACT_ATOMS: atom_id res chain seq x y z
N MET A 1 15.73 -6.49 24.75
CA MET A 1 15.78 -7.86 24.20
C MET A 1 17.18 -8.09 23.68
N PRO A 2 17.87 -9.19 24.03
CA PRO A 2 19.15 -9.51 23.39
C PRO A 2 18.91 -9.72 21.88
N SER A 3 19.77 -9.17 21.05
CA SER A 3 19.73 -9.39 19.61
C SER A 3 19.99 -10.88 19.31
N LEU A 4 19.25 -11.42 18.34
CA LEU A 4 19.51 -12.76 17.85
C LEU A 4 20.95 -12.82 17.34
N ARG A 5 21.68 -13.92 17.64
CA ARG A 5 23.11 -14.11 17.28
C ARG A 5 23.39 -13.93 15.77
N HIS A 6 22.38 -14.00 14.93
CA HIS A 6 22.47 -13.91 13.46
C HIS A 6 21.94 -12.59 12.89
N THR A 7 21.63 -11.60 13.75
CA THR A 7 21.12 -10.30 13.29
C THR A 7 22.27 -9.31 13.20
N ASN A 8 22.57 -8.84 12.00
CA ASN A 8 23.54 -7.77 11.78
C ASN A 8 22.79 -6.48 11.42
N GLN A 9 22.73 -5.56 12.36
CA GLN A 9 22.03 -4.28 12.19
C GLN A 9 22.69 -3.40 11.11
N VAL A 10 23.99 -3.48 10.96
CA VAL A 10 24.74 -2.70 9.97
C VAL A 10 24.39 -3.16 8.56
N ILE A 11 24.41 -4.48 8.32
CA ILE A 11 24.00 -5.03 7.02
C ILE A 11 22.54 -4.64 6.73
N GLY A 12 21.63 -4.75 7.70
CA GLY A 12 20.25 -4.34 7.54
C GLY A 12 20.09 -2.86 7.18
N ALA A 13 20.89 -1.97 7.77
CA ALA A 13 20.92 -0.55 7.46
C ALA A 13 21.40 -0.30 6.01
N TYR A 14 22.47 -0.96 5.58
CA TYR A 14 22.97 -0.83 4.20
C TYR A 14 21.96 -1.34 3.17
N VAL A 15 21.34 -2.49 3.41
CA VAL A 15 20.32 -3.05 2.50
C VAL A 15 19.12 -2.09 2.35
N THR A 16 18.63 -1.55 3.47
CA THR A 16 17.50 -0.60 3.42
C THR A 16 17.89 0.72 2.77
N ALA A 17 19.13 1.20 2.98
CA ALA A 17 19.63 2.40 2.32
C ALA A 17 19.74 2.20 0.80
N ALA A 18 20.34 1.07 0.37
CA ALA A 18 20.47 0.74 -1.05
C ALA A 18 19.09 0.61 -1.73
N ALA A 19 18.12 -0.05 -1.10
CA ALA A 19 16.77 -0.17 -1.61
C ALA A 19 16.08 1.20 -1.78
N ARG A 20 16.28 2.13 -0.82
CA ARG A 20 15.77 3.49 -0.93
C ARG A 20 16.40 4.26 -2.07
N ILE A 21 17.72 4.21 -2.20
CA ILE A 21 18.44 4.86 -3.31
C ILE A 21 17.91 4.34 -4.64
N HIS A 22 17.74 3.03 -4.75
CA HIS A 22 17.21 2.42 -5.97
C HIS A 22 15.80 2.89 -6.30
N LEU A 23 14.90 2.98 -5.32
CA LEU A 23 13.57 3.56 -5.51
C LEU A 23 13.64 5.03 -5.93
N TYR A 24 14.55 5.83 -5.36
CA TYR A 24 14.72 7.23 -5.72
C TYR A 24 15.13 7.42 -7.18
N LEU A 25 15.93 6.53 -7.76
CA LEU A 25 16.27 6.60 -9.19
C LEU A 25 15.02 6.46 -10.08
N TYR A 26 14.11 5.57 -9.72
CA TYR A 26 12.83 5.44 -10.42
C TYR A 26 11.91 6.66 -10.21
N LEU A 27 11.88 7.22 -9.00
CA LEU A 27 11.09 8.42 -8.72
C LEU A 27 11.61 9.64 -9.49
N ASP A 28 12.93 9.78 -9.60
CA ASP A 28 13.57 10.82 -10.38
C ASP A 28 13.24 10.69 -11.90
N GLN A 29 13.30 9.46 -12.41
CA GLN A 29 12.90 9.16 -13.80
C GLN A 29 11.42 9.47 -14.07
N LEU A 30 10.53 9.21 -13.10
CA LEU A 30 9.09 9.47 -13.22
C LEU A 30 8.74 10.94 -13.09
N GLY A 31 9.47 11.69 -12.25
CA GLY A 31 9.19 13.08 -11.97
C GLY A 31 7.74 13.31 -11.54
N GLU A 32 7.06 14.22 -12.20
CA GLU A 32 5.65 14.58 -11.91
C GLU A 32 4.64 13.46 -12.20
N ASN A 33 5.03 12.41 -12.91
CA ASN A 33 4.17 11.27 -13.19
C ASN A 33 4.07 10.29 -12.01
N ALA A 34 4.89 10.44 -10.96
CA ALA A 34 4.80 9.64 -9.75
C ALA A 34 3.63 10.12 -8.88
N MET A 35 2.59 9.29 -8.75
CA MET A 35 1.43 9.63 -7.90
C MET A 35 1.61 9.21 -6.44
N TYR A 36 2.16 8.03 -6.22
CA TYR A 36 2.27 7.45 -4.89
C TYR A 36 3.40 6.44 -4.85
N CYS A 37 4.18 6.46 -3.78
CA CYS A 37 5.22 5.46 -3.56
C CYS A 37 5.12 4.84 -2.17
N LYS A 38 5.58 3.61 -2.08
CA LYS A 38 5.79 2.85 -0.84
C LYS A 38 7.26 2.48 -0.72
N THR A 39 7.54 1.56 0.20
CA THR A 39 8.90 1.10 0.50
C THR A 39 9.65 0.59 -0.74
N ASP A 40 8.93 -0.06 -1.65
CA ASP A 40 9.46 -0.83 -2.79
C ASP A 40 8.55 -0.79 -4.02
N SER A 41 7.56 0.08 -4.03
CA SER A 41 6.59 0.17 -5.14
C SER A 41 6.20 1.61 -5.44
N VAL A 42 5.83 1.86 -6.69
CA VAL A 42 5.37 3.16 -7.17
C VAL A 42 4.11 3.01 -8.01
N ILE A 43 3.18 3.94 -7.85
CA ILE A 43 2.03 4.13 -8.74
C ILE A 43 2.31 5.39 -9.54
N CYS A 44 2.28 5.28 -10.86
CA CYS A 44 2.55 6.37 -11.78
C CYS A 44 1.43 6.55 -12.81
N ILE A 45 1.36 7.75 -13.36
CA ILE A 45 0.47 8.08 -14.48
C ILE A 45 1.25 7.85 -15.77
N GLN A 46 0.71 7.02 -16.65
CA GLN A 46 1.22 6.85 -18.00
C GLN A 46 0.53 7.87 -18.92
N PRO A 47 1.26 8.86 -19.47
CA PRO A 47 0.67 9.82 -20.40
C PRO A 47 0.12 9.14 -21.64
N LYS A 48 -1.02 9.63 -22.13
CA LYS A 48 -1.59 9.15 -23.38
C LYS A 48 -0.67 9.51 -24.56
N GLY A 49 -0.35 8.52 -25.38
CA GLY A 49 0.53 8.73 -26.54
C GLY A 49 2.03 8.54 -26.28
N ALA A 50 2.44 8.25 -25.06
CA ALA A 50 3.79 7.76 -24.81
C ALA A 50 3.98 6.39 -25.50
N GLY A 51 4.88 6.32 -26.45
CA GLY A 51 5.11 5.11 -27.25
C GLY A 51 5.79 3.97 -26.49
N SER A 52 6.30 4.24 -25.27
CA SER A 52 6.93 3.27 -24.39
C SER A 52 6.52 3.51 -22.92
N PRO A 53 6.58 2.48 -22.06
CA PRO A 53 6.35 2.67 -20.63
C PRO A 53 7.42 3.60 -20.05
N LEU A 54 7.03 4.41 -19.04
CA LEU A 54 7.93 5.34 -18.34
C LEU A 54 9.01 4.62 -17.54
N ILE A 55 8.71 3.39 -17.08
CA ILE A 55 9.64 2.52 -16.38
C ILE A 55 9.69 1.20 -17.13
N GLU A 56 10.88 0.76 -17.46
CA GLU A 56 11.09 -0.59 -17.97
C GLU A 56 10.87 -1.59 -16.82
N THR A 57 10.15 -2.66 -17.14
CA THR A 57 9.92 -3.76 -16.20
C THR A 57 10.71 -4.98 -16.64
N GLY A 58 11.20 -5.77 -15.69
CA GLY A 58 12.00 -6.95 -15.97
C GLY A 58 11.87 -8.01 -14.88
N ASP A 59 12.57 -9.14 -15.10
CA ASP A 59 12.56 -10.30 -14.22
C ASP A 59 13.87 -10.45 -13.43
N LYS A 60 14.84 -9.56 -13.63
CA LYS A 60 16.10 -9.60 -12.90
C LYS A 60 15.97 -9.01 -11.51
N LEU A 61 16.83 -9.46 -10.61
CA LEU A 61 16.90 -8.90 -9.27
C LEU A 61 17.23 -7.40 -9.34
N GLY A 62 16.35 -6.58 -8.78
CA GLY A 62 16.42 -5.12 -8.81
C GLY A 62 15.54 -4.47 -9.87
N ASP A 63 15.04 -5.21 -10.84
CA ASP A 63 14.09 -4.67 -11.82
C ASP A 63 12.73 -4.41 -11.17
N MET A 64 12.02 -3.40 -11.65
CA MET A 64 10.61 -3.22 -11.32
C MET A 64 9.76 -4.25 -12.06
N THR A 65 8.72 -4.74 -11.40
CA THR A 65 7.73 -5.64 -11.99
C THR A 65 6.35 -5.00 -11.92
N SER A 66 5.48 -5.34 -12.88
CA SER A 66 4.11 -4.86 -12.86
C SER A 66 3.23 -5.74 -11.96
N GLU A 67 2.55 -5.14 -10.99
CA GLU A 67 1.52 -5.81 -10.18
C GLU A 67 0.16 -5.91 -10.91
N LEU A 68 0.03 -5.25 -12.06
CA LEU A 68 -1.17 -5.31 -12.90
C LEU A 68 -1.14 -6.56 -13.76
N ARG A 69 -2.29 -7.19 -13.93
CA ARG A 69 -2.44 -8.29 -14.89
C ARG A 69 -2.40 -7.75 -16.32
N PRO A 70 -2.15 -8.59 -17.32
CA PRO A 70 -2.25 -8.18 -18.71
C PRO A 70 -3.60 -7.50 -18.99
N SER A 71 -3.56 -6.37 -19.69
CA SER A 71 -4.75 -5.56 -20.01
C SER A 71 -5.51 -4.97 -18.82
N GLU A 72 -4.91 -4.92 -17.63
CA GLU A 72 -5.44 -4.16 -16.49
C GLU A 72 -4.81 -2.76 -16.43
N LYS A 73 -5.61 -1.82 -15.95
CA LYS A 73 -5.15 -0.47 -15.56
C LYS A 73 -5.80 -0.04 -14.26
N ILE A 74 -5.15 0.82 -13.50
CA ILE A 74 -5.77 1.49 -12.37
C ILE A 74 -6.66 2.60 -12.94
N SER A 75 -7.96 2.53 -12.66
CA SER A 75 -8.94 3.54 -13.09
C SER A 75 -9.16 4.62 -12.04
N GLU A 76 -9.09 4.24 -10.78
CA GLU A 76 -9.26 5.14 -9.64
C GLU A 76 -8.26 4.80 -8.55
N PHE A 77 -7.67 5.82 -7.97
CA PHE A 77 -6.75 5.71 -6.84
C PHE A 77 -7.12 6.72 -5.76
N THR A 78 -7.11 6.30 -4.50
CA THR A 78 -7.33 7.16 -3.36
C THR A 78 -6.36 6.83 -2.24
N CYS A 79 -5.88 7.85 -1.53
CA CYS A 79 -4.91 7.72 -0.48
C CYS A 79 -5.20 8.67 0.68
N GLY A 80 -5.37 8.12 1.87
CA GLY A 80 -5.54 8.86 3.13
C GLY A 80 -4.24 8.93 3.95
N GLY A 81 -3.08 8.74 3.32
CA GLY A 81 -1.77 8.77 3.95
C GLY A 81 -0.99 7.46 3.81
N PRO A 82 0.21 7.37 4.40
CA PRO A 82 1.09 6.21 4.24
C PRO A 82 0.43 4.89 4.66
N LYS A 83 0.40 3.93 3.75
CA LYS A 83 -0.22 2.61 3.93
C LYS A 83 -1.73 2.63 4.16
N ASN A 84 -2.40 3.73 3.82
CA ASN A 84 -3.86 3.86 3.76
C ASN A 84 -4.24 4.22 2.33
N ASP A 85 -4.32 3.24 1.46
CA ASP A 85 -4.58 3.42 0.04
C ASP A 85 -5.60 2.42 -0.46
N ALA A 86 -6.38 2.85 -1.41
CA ALA A 86 -7.29 1.99 -2.14
C ALA A 86 -7.26 2.33 -3.62
N HIS A 87 -7.35 1.30 -4.46
CA HIS A 87 -7.39 1.50 -5.90
C HIS A 87 -8.33 0.50 -6.58
N ARG A 88 -8.93 0.96 -7.67
CA ARG A 88 -9.80 0.18 -8.54
C ARG A 88 -9.06 -0.09 -9.82
N MET A 89 -8.95 -1.35 -10.17
CA MET A 89 -8.38 -1.81 -11.43
C MET A 89 -9.49 -2.25 -12.36
N VAL A 90 -9.34 -1.92 -13.64
CA VAL A 90 -10.29 -2.29 -14.68
C VAL A 90 -9.55 -3.01 -15.80
N HIS A 91 -10.10 -4.12 -16.24
CA HIS A 91 -9.62 -4.83 -17.41
C HIS A 91 -10.10 -4.11 -18.67
N THR A 92 -9.18 -3.67 -19.52
CA THR A 92 -9.47 -2.77 -20.65
C THR A 92 -10.34 -3.39 -21.74
N VAL A 93 -10.35 -4.72 -21.86
CA VAL A 93 -11.13 -5.43 -22.88
C VAL A 93 -12.50 -5.86 -22.36
N THR A 94 -12.56 -6.46 -21.16
CA THR A 94 -13.81 -7.01 -20.62
C THR A 94 -14.60 -6.04 -19.78
N GLY A 95 -14.00 -4.92 -19.34
CA GLY A 95 -14.60 -3.99 -18.41
C GLY A 95 -14.72 -4.52 -16.96
N ALA A 96 -14.28 -5.75 -16.71
CA ALA A 96 -14.30 -6.31 -15.37
C ALA A 96 -13.44 -5.48 -14.41
N SER A 97 -13.97 -5.19 -13.22
CA SER A 97 -13.27 -4.40 -12.22
C SER A 97 -12.98 -5.20 -10.96
N ARG A 98 -11.84 -4.91 -10.33
CA ARG A 98 -11.49 -5.39 -8.99
C ARG A 98 -10.91 -4.25 -8.16
N THR A 99 -11.05 -4.34 -6.85
CA THR A 99 -10.53 -3.33 -5.93
C THR A 99 -9.51 -3.93 -4.99
N VAL A 100 -8.52 -3.12 -4.64
CA VAL A 100 -7.54 -3.44 -3.59
C VAL A 100 -7.60 -2.31 -2.57
N CYS A 101 -7.70 -2.69 -1.30
CA CYS A 101 -7.73 -1.76 -0.19
C CYS A 101 -6.63 -2.15 0.80
N LYS A 102 -5.85 -1.18 1.23
CA LYS A 102 -4.81 -1.36 2.24
C LYS A 102 -5.02 -0.34 3.36
N VAL A 103 -5.16 -0.83 4.58
CA VAL A 103 -5.36 0.03 5.75
C VAL A 103 -4.26 -0.27 6.77
N ARG A 104 -3.54 0.75 7.17
CA ARG A 104 -2.40 0.63 8.07
C ARG A 104 -2.79 -0.04 9.39
N GLY A 105 -2.13 -1.16 9.72
CA GLY A 105 -2.32 -1.88 10.98
C GLY A 105 -3.57 -2.76 11.04
N ILE A 106 -4.37 -2.80 9.97
CA ILE A 106 -5.55 -3.66 9.85
C ILE A 106 -5.32 -4.66 8.73
N THR A 107 -5.53 -5.95 9.01
CA THR A 107 -5.62 -6.97 7.96
C THR A 107 -7.07 -7.08 7.56
N LEU A 108 -7.36 -6.75 6.32
CA LEU A 108 -8.71 -6.87 5.78
C LEU A 108 -9.01 -8.34 5.49
N ASN A 109 -9.69 -9.01 6.43
CA ASN A 109 -10.32 -10.30 6.18
C ASN A 109 -11.68 -10.09 5.48
N TYR A 110 -12.36 -11.16 5.12
CA TYR A 110 -13.64 -11.10 4.41
C TYR A 110 -14.70 -10.22 5.12
N ARG A 111 -14.78 -10.26 6.46
CA ARG A 111 -15.74 -9.44 7.23
C ARG A 111 -15.31 -7.97 7.23
N ALA A 112 -14.04 -7.71 7.44
CA ALA A 112 -13.50 -6.35 7.44
C ALA A 112 -13.58 -5.70 6.04
N SER A 113 -13.38 -6.46 4.97
CA SER A 113 -13.48 -5.95 3.60
C SER A 113 -14.92 -5.58 3.18
N LYS A 114 -15.93 -6.14 3.83
CA LYS A 114 -17.32 -5.68 3.64
C LYS A 114 -17.57 -4.30 4.27
N LEU A 115 -16.92 -4.01 5.39
CA LEU A 115 -17.04 -2.73 6.09
C LEU A 115 -16.11 -1.66 5.49
N LEU A 116 -14.92 -2.06 5.07
CA LEU A 116 -13.88 -1.18 4.50
C LEU A 116 -13.60 -1.62 3.07
N ASN A 117 -14.48 -1.24 2.16
CA ASN A 117 -14.30 -1.40 0.73
C ASN A 117 -13.76 -0.10 0.08
N PHE A 118 -13.50 -0.14 -1.21
CA PHE A 118 -12.96 1.00 -1.96
C PHE A 118 -13.83 2.26 -1.82
N ASP A 119 -15.15 2.13 -1.99
CA ASP A 119 -16.07 3.27 -1.98
C ASP A 119 -16.14 3.92 -0.60
N VAL A 120 -16.17 3.11 0.46
CA VAL A 120 -16.14 3.61 1.85
C VAL A 120 -14.83 4.37 2.13
N ILE A 121 -13.68 3.82 1.74
CA ILE A 121 -12.37 4.47 1.97
C ILE A 121 -12.29 5.78 1.18
N ARG A 122 -12.74 5.79 -0.08
CA ARG A 122 -12.79 6.99 -0.91
C ARG A 122 -13.67 8.07 -0.26
N ASP A 123 -14.87 7.70 0.16
CA ASP A 123 -15.82 8.64 0.77
C ASP A 123 -15.31 9.19 2.10
N MET A 124 -14.63 8.36 2.91
CA MET A 124 -13.96 8.82 4.13
C MET A 124 -12.86 9.85 3.84
N ILE A 125 -12.08 9.64 2.80
CA ILE A 125 -11.01 10.56 2.41
C ILE A 125 -11.60 11.88 1.88
N LEU A 126 -12.66 11.82 1.07
CA LEU A 126 -13.30 13.00 0.50
C LEU A 126 -14.03 13.85 1.55
N LYS A 127 -14.62 13.21 2.57
CA LYS A 127 -15.30 13.90 3.67
C LYS A 127 -14.34 14.41 4.75
N GLY A 128 -13.13 13.90 4.80
CA GLY A 128 -12.12 14.30 5.79
C GLY A 128 -12.60 14.11 7.24
N ASP A 129 -12.52 15.17 8.03
CA ASP A 129 -12.87 15.15 9.46
C ASP A 129 -14.37 14.91 9.73
N GLU A 130 -15.24 15.09 8.76
CA GLU A 130 -16.68 14.79 8.86
C GLU A 130 -17.00 13.31 8.63
N SER A 131 -16.01 12.50 8.32
CA SER A 131 -16.21 11.08 8.05
C SER A 131 -16.55 10.29 9.33
N PRO A 132 -17.46 9.31 9.25
CA PRO A 132 -17.80 8.48 10.40
C PRO A 132 -16.61 7.59 10.81
N VAL A 133 -16.46 7.36 12.12
CA VAL A 133 -15.49 6.40 12.65
C VAL A 133 -16.01 4.98 12.40
N ILE A 134 -15.21 4.16 11.74
CA ILE A 134 -15.54 2.76 11.48
C ILE A 134 -14.71 1.86 12.41
N ASN A 135 -15.39 1.12 13.28
CA ASN A 135 -14.75 0.17 14.17
C ASN A 135 -14.62 -1.20 13.49
N VAL A 136 -13.38 -1.67 13.32
CA VAL A 136 -13.09 -2.98 12.73
C VAL A 136 -12.58 -3.93 13.81
N HIS A 137 -13.33 -4.97 14.08
CA HIS A 137 -12.93 -6.02 15.00
C HIS A 137 -12.05 -7.06 14.30
N THR A 138 -10.78 -7.15 14.70
CA THR A 138 -9.85 -8.17 14.24
C THR A 138 -9.68 -9.26 15.29
N GLN A 139 -10.63 -10.19 15.37
CA GLN A 139 -10.63 -11.25 16.40
C GLN A 139 -9.64 -12.40 16.12
N ASP A 140 -9.23 -12.60 14.88
CA ASP A 140 -8.54 -13.83 14.44
C ASP A 140 -7.01 -13.69 14.38
N LYS A 141 -6.41 -12.79 15.14
CA LYS A 141 -4.94 -12.64 15.18
C LYS A 141 -4.37 -13.19 16.47
N ILE A 142 -3.44 -14.15 16.34
CA ILE A 142 -2.55 -14.52 17.46
C ILE A 142 -1.70 -13.30 17.80
N LYS A 143 -1.95 -12.69 18.96
CA LYS A 143 -1.19 -11.56 19.47
C LYS A 143 -0.20 -12.03 20.52
N ARG A 144 1.07 -11.65 20.39
CA ARG A 144 2.04 -11.85 21.46
C ARG A 144 1.71 -10.86 22.60
N LYS A 145 1.25 -11.35 23.75
CA LYS A 145 1.10 -10.52 24.95
C LYS A 145 2.47 -10.32 25.59
N ARG A 146 2.87 -9.09 25.86
CA ARG A 146 3.98 -8.80 26.77
C ARG A 146 3.46 -8.96 28.21
N LYS A 147 4.21 -9.69 29.05
CA LYS A 147 3.89 -9.85 30.49
C LYS A 147 4.01 -8.46 31.15
N GLY A 148 2.91 -7.87 31.62
CA GLY A 148 2.91 -6.58 32.30
C GLY A 148 2.01 -5.47 31.73
N GLU A 149 1.46 -5.63 30.51
CA GLU A 149 0.51 -4.66 30.00
C GLU A 149 -0.92 -5.18 30.14
N GLY A 150 -1.70 -4.46 30.95
CA GLY A 150 -3.12 -4.73 31.14
C GLY A 150 -3.90 -4.63 29.82
N ASN A 151 -4.99 -5.36 29.75
CA ASN A 151 -5.90 -5.41 28.61
C ASN A 151 -6.52 -4.04 28.30
N HIS A 152 -5.91 -3.21 27.52
CA HIS A 152 -6.57 -2.13 26.78
C HIS A 152 -5.85 -1.91 25.45
N LEU A 153 -6.23 -2.70 24.45
CA LEU A 153 -6.01 -2.33 23.07
C LEU A 153 -7.37 -1.97 22.45
N ASN A 154 -7.87 -0.82 22.85
CA ASN A 154 -8.81 -0.09 22.02
C ASN A 154 -8.00 0.36 20.81
N CYS A 155 -8.17 -0.31 19.68
CA CYS A 155 -7.66 0.16 18.42
C CYS A 155 -8.58 1.29 17.91
N HIS A 156 -8.58 2.40 18.65
CA HIS A 156 -9.05 3.66 18.13
C HIS A 156 -7.97 4.16 17.16
N ARG A 157 -8.14 3.93 15.91
CA ARG A 157 -7.43 4.64 14.87
C ARG A 157 -8.42 5.47 14.10
N THR A 158 -8.56 6.69 14.53
CA THR A 158 -8.92 7.80 13.67
C THR A 158 -7.79 7.91 12.65
N GLY A 159 -8.05 7.55 11.38
CA GLY A 159 -7.22 7.98 10.28
C GLY A 159 -7.40 9.48 10.15
N ARG A 160 -6.43 10.25 10.63
CA ARG A 160 -6.21 11.63 10.19
C ARG A 160 -5.27 11.61 9.01
#